data_e60b048262efb9e09d3216b740362ce9
#
_entry.id   e60b048262efb9e09d3216b740362ce9
#
_cell.length_a   1.000
_cell.length_b   1.000
_cell.length_c   1.000
_cell.angle_alpha   90.00
_cell.angle_beta   90.00
_cell.angle_gamma   90.00
#
_symmetry.space_group_name_H-M   'P 1'
#
loop_
_entity.id
_entity.type
_entity.pdbx_description
1 polymer ?
#
loop_
_entity_poly.entity_id
_entity_poly.type
_entity_poly.pdbx_seq_one_letter_code
_entity_poly.pdbx_strand_id
1 'polypeptide(L)'
;RHSGDEDQPRILGAFNESTPDWLAFFMFSYFTDRDGKFQLASLAESAFDPLSRTCKFMLTEEANHMFTGESGVMRIIDRTCTLMKEHDDVTKLGGIPLDTIQRYINFHYSVSLDLFGSEESTNAASFFANGLKGRYKEETIKDDHILTTNPPQPGL
;
A
#
# COMPACT_ATOMS: atom_id res chain seq x y z
N ARG A 1 -6.55 -19.11 -17.32
CA ARG A 1 -6.04 -17.74 -17.53
C ARG A 1 -5.27 -17.34 -16.28
N HIS A 2 -4.01 -17.01 -16.43
CA HIS A 2 -3.19 -16.53 -15.32
C HIS A 2 -3.38 -15.03 -15.18
N SER A 3 -3.93 -14.59 -14.06
CA SER A 3 -4.04 -13.17 -13.72
C SER A 3 -2.65 -12.60 -13.46
N GLY A 4 -2.36 -11.45 -14.08
CA GLY A 4 -1.07 -10.75 -13.92
C GLY A 4 -0.09 -10.97 -15.07
N ASP A 5 -0.46 -11.74 -16.10
CA ASP A 5 0.29 -11.77 -17.36
C ASP A 5 0.12 -10.43 -18.09
N GLU A 6 1.10 -10.04 -18.93
CA GLU A 6 1.11 -8.79 -19.67
C GLU A 6 -0.18 -8.56 -20.47
N ASP A 7 -0.70 -9.63 -21.11
CA ASP A 7 -1.96 -9.61 -21.86
C ASP A 7 -3.22 -9.71 -20.98
N GLN A 8 -3.07 -9.95 -19.67
CA GLN A 8 -4.16 -10.09 -18.72
C GLN A 8 -3.78 -9.51 -17.37
N PRO A 9 -3.64 -8.19 -17.28
CA PRO A 9 -3.27 -7.52 -16.04
C PRO A 9 -4.30 -7.75 -14.95
N ARG A 10 -3.87 -7.69 -13.71
CA ARG A 10 -4.75 -7.72 -12.56
C ARG A 10 -5.59 -6.44 -12.54
N ILE A 11 -6.82 -6.56 -12.04
CA ILE A 11 -7.77 -5.42 -11.96
C ILE A 11 -7.18 -4.30 -11.09
N LEU A 12 -6.53 -4.65 -9.97
CA LEU A 12 -5.91 -3.69 -9.09
C LEU A 12 -4.49 -3.38 -9.60
N GLY A 13 -4.28 -2.15 -10.05
CA GLY A 13 -3.04 -1.69 -10.69
C GLY A 13 -1.78 -1.95 -9.86
N ALA A 14 -1.86 -1.79 -8.55
CA ALA A 14 -0.76 -2.04 -7.62
C ALA A 14 -0.13 -3.43 -7.77
N PHE A 15 -0.91 -4.44 -8.13
CA PHE A 15 -0.41 -5.81 -8.30
C PHE A 15 0.18 -6.10 -9.69
N ASN A 16 0.20 -5.12 -10.58
CA ASN A 16 0.88 -5.18 -11.86
C ASN A 16 2.26 -4.52 -11.81
N GLU A 17 2.56 -3.80 -10.74
CA GLU A 17 3.86 -3.17 -10.55
C GLU A 17 4.96 -4.21 -10.33
N SER A 18 6.13 -3.94 -10.90
CA SER A 18 7.27 -4.83 -10.75
C SER A 18 7.89 -4.72 -9.36
N THR A 19 8.45 -5.83 -8.88
CA THR A 19 9.24 -5.87 -7.64
C THR A 19 10.69 -6.21 -8.01
N PRO A 20 11.46 -5.25 -8.54
CA PRO A 20 12.77 -5.51 -9.15
C PRO A 20 13.88 -5.84 -8.15
N ASP A 21 13.71 -5.45 -6.89
CA ASP A 21 14.72 -5.58 -5.86
C ASP A 21 14.11 -5.71 -4.44
N TRP A 22 14.98 -5.93 -3.47
CA TRP A 22 14.59 -6.08 -2.07
C TRP A 22 14.01 -4.80 -1.46
N LEU A 23 14.42 -3.63 -1.91
CA LEU A 23 13.86 -2.36 -1.42
C LEU A 23 12.39 -2.24 -1.85
N ALA A 24 12.09 -2.56 -3.11
CA ALA A 24 10.71 -2.60 -3.61
C ALA A 24 9.86 -3.61 -2.81
N PHE A 25 10.40 -4.81 -2.56
CA PHE A 25 9.70 -5.84 -1.77
C PHE A 25 9.40 -5.37 -0.35
N PHE A 26 10.38 -4.80 0.37
CA PHE A 26 10.16 -4.31 1.73
C PHE A 26 9.19 -3.12 1.77
N MET A 27 9.28 -2.20 0.80
CA MET A 27 8.34 -1.08 0.70
C MET A 27 6.92 -1.54 0.40
N PHE A 28 6.75 -2.50 -0.51
CA PHE A 28 5.45 -3.09 -0.80
C PHE A 28 4.84 -3.72 0.46
N SER A 29 5.56 -4.61 1.14
CA SER A 29 5.11 -5.25 2.37
C SER A 29 4.82 -4.22 3.48
N TYR A 30 5.65 -3.17 3.60
CA TYR A 30 5.45 -2.14 4.61
C TYR A 30 4.18 -1.32 4.38
N PHE A 31 3.94 -0.86 3.15
CA PHE A 31 2.81 0.02 2.86
C PHE A 31 1.52 -0.76 2.59
N THR A 32 1.58 -1.76 1.72
CA THR A 32 0.39 -2.48 1.26
C THR A 32 -0.21 -3.38 2.35
N ASP A 33 0.64 -4.13 3.07
CA ASP A 33 0.15 -5.02 4.12
C ASP A 33 -0.34 -4.23 5.34
N ARG A 34 0.24 -3.06 5.61
CA ARG A 34 -0.24 -2.17 6.67
C ARG A 34 -1.68 -1.72 6.45
N ASP A 35 -2.03 -1.34 5.23
CA ASP A 35 -3.40 -0.96 4.88
C ASP A 35 -4.30 -2.18 4.73
N GLY A 36 -3.80 -3.26 4.14
CA GLY A 36 -4.48 -4.54 3.99
C GLY A 36 -4.98 -5.12 5.32
N LYS A 37 -4.22 -4.94 6.40
CA LYS A 37 -4.61 -5.31 7.75
C LYS A 37 -5.97 -4.74 8.15
N PHE A 38 -6.25 -3.50 7.86
CA PHE A 38 -7.54 -2.87 8.21
C PHE A 38 -8.68 -3.43 7.36
N GLN A 39 -8.42 -3.76 6.09
CA GLN A 39 -9.38 -4.42 5.23
C GLN A 39 -9.71 -5.82 5.76
N LEU A 40 -8.70 -6.61 6.10
CA LEU A 40 -8.88 -7.94 6.69
C LEU A 40 -9.62 -7.89 8.03
N ALA A 41 -9.31 -6.92 8.89
CA ALA A 41 -10.02 -6.74 10.15
C ALA A 41 -11.50 -6.45 9.93
N SER A 42 -11.85 -5.62 8.96
CA SER A 42 -13.23 -5.36 8.60
C SER A 42 -13.94 -6.60 8.05
N LEU A 43 -13.29 -7.35 7.16
CA LEU A 43 -13.84 -8.59 6.60
C LEU A 43 -13.97 -9.72 7.65
N ALA A 44 -13.14 -9.69 8.68
CA ALA A 44 -13.22 -10.65 9.79
C ALA A 44 -14.53 -10.53 10.61
N GLU A 45 -15.24 -9.42 10.51
CA GLU A 45 -16.56 -9.19 11.11
C GLU A 45 -17.72 -9.72 10.23
N SER A 46 -17.41 -10.32 9.07
CA SER A 46 -18.43 -10.85 8.16
C SER A 46 -19.29 -11.92 8.81
N ALA A 47 -20.60 -11.89 8.54
CA ALA A 47 -21.53 -12.96 8.91
C ALA A 47 -21.30 -14.27 8.13
N PHE A 48 -20.54 -14.21 7.02
CA PHE A 48 -20.13 -15.38 6.26
C PHE A 48 -18.91 -16.03 6.94
N ASP A 49 -19.16 -17.03 7.77
CA ASP A 49 -18.17 -17.67 8.63
C ASP A 49 -16.88 -18.13 7.93
N PRO A 50 -16.90 -18.73 6.71
CA PRO A 50 -15.66 -19.07 6.02
C PRO A 50 -14.77 -17.86 5.75
N LEU A 51 -15.34 -16.72 5.33
CA LEU A 51 -14.61 -15.48 5.09
C LEU A 51 -14.04 -14.92 6.40
N SER A 52 -14.90 -14.82 7.44
CA SER A 52 -14.47 -14.32 8.75
C SER A 52 -13.29 -15.11 9.30
N ARG A 53 -13.35 -16.44 9.29
CA ARG A 53 -12.26 -17.29 9.76
C ARG A 53 -10.99 -17.16 8.94
N THR A 54 -11.11 -17.11 7.62
CA THR A 54 -9.95 -16.92 6.74
C THR A 54 -9.27 -15.60 7.01
N CYS A 55 -10.03 -14.51 7.14
CA CYS A 55 -9.47 -13.19 7.45
C CYS A 55 -8.79 -13.13 8.81
N LYS A 56 -9.36 -13.79 9.82
CA LYS A 56 -8.73 -13.92 11.17
C LYS A 56 -7.41 -14.67 11.11
N PHE A 57 -7.33 -15.71 10.30
CA PHE A 57 -6.07 -16.41 10.07
C PHE A 57 -5.04 -15.54 9.35
N MET A 58 -5.44 -14.88 8.28
CA MET A 58 -4.57 -13.97 7.52
C MET A 58 -4.03 -12.83 8.38
N LEU A 59 -4.82 -12.27 9.29
CA LEU A 59 -4.35 -11.23 10.23
C LEU A 59 -3.15 -11.67 11.08
N THR A 60 -3.01 -12.97 11.34
CA THR A 60 -1.85 -13.50 12.06
C THR A 60 -0.59 -13.44 11.18
N GLU A 61 -0.73 -13.75 9.89
CA GLU A 61 0.38 -13.67 8.92
C GLU A 61 0.78 -12.22 8.64
N GLU A 62 -0.18 -11.30 8.57
CA GLU A 62 0.06 -9.88 8.33
C GLU A 62 1.01 -9.24 9.35
N ALA A 63 1.00 -9.72 10.60
CA ALA A 63 1.95 -9.25 11.62
C ALA A 63 3.40 -9.54 11.23
N ASN A 64 3.66 -10.70 10.63
CA ASN A 64 4.98 -11.10 10.15
C ASN A 64 5.38 -10.32 8.89
N HIS A 65 4.45 -10.10 7.96
CA HIS A 65 4.67 -9.33 6.75
C HIS A 65 5.04 -7.89 7.08
N MET A 66 4.26 -7.23 7.95
CA MET A 66 4.55 -5.85 8.38
C MET A 66 5.91 -5.75 9.10
N PHE A 67 6.23 -6.70 9.98
CA PHE A 67 7.53 -6.73 10.65
C PHE A 67 8.68 -6.90 9.65
N THR A 68 8.51 -7.76 8.65
CA THR A 68 9.49 -7.97 7.59
C THR A 68 9.70 -6.71 6.76
N GLY A 69 8.62 -6.06 6.32
CA GLY A 69 8.67 -4.81 5.58
C GLY A 69 9.36 -3.70 6.38
N GLU A 70 8.88 -3.44 7.60
CA GLU A 70 9.42 -2.39 8.47
C GLU A 70 10.90 -2.61 8.79
N SER A 71 11.26 -3.82 9.25
CA SER A 71 12.65 -4.12 9.62
C SER A 71 13.58 -4.08 8.41
N GLY A 72 13.11 -4.49 7.23
CA GLY A 72 13.87 -4.41 5.99
C GLY A 72 14.18 -2.96 5.60
N VAL A 73 13.16 -2.10 5.59
CA VAL A 73 13.31 -0.66 5.30
C VAL A 73 14.25 0.01 6.32
N MET A 74 14.05 -0.25 7.61
CA MET A 74 14.90 0.32 8.67
C MET A 74 16.35 -0.08 8.52
N ARG A 75 16.64 -1.34 8.23
CA ARG A 75 18.02 -1.81 8.01
C ARG A 75 18.69 -1.12 6.83
N ILE A 76 17.97 -0.88 5.74
CA ILE A 76 18.50 -0.16 4.58
C ILE A 76 18.82 1.28 4.94
N ILE A 77 17.93 1.97 5.64
CA ILE A 77 18.13 3.35 6.09
C ILE A 77 19.32 3.43 7.04
N ASP A 78 19.35 2.60 8.08
CA ASP A 78 20.42 2.58 9.08
C ASP A 78 21.78 2.30 8.45
N ARG A 79 21.84 1.35 7.50
CA ARG A 79 23.07 1.07 6.75
C ARG A 79 23.53 2.27 5.97
N THR A 80 22.63 2.91 5.23
CA THR A 80 22.96 4.10 4.44
C THR A 80 23.41 5.25 5.33
N CYS A 81 22.68 5.57 6.39
CA CYS A 81 23.02 6.63 7.32
C CYS A 81 24.35 6.36 8.05
N THR A 82 24.66 5.10 8.34
CA THR A 82 25.96 4.73 8.95
C THR A 82 27.10 4.99 7.97
N LEU A 83 26.95 4.59 6.71
CA LEU A 83 27.97 4.80 5.67
C LEU A 83 28.19 6.29 5.38
N MET A 84 27.14 7.09 5.38
CA MET A 84 27.22 8.54 5.14
C MET A 84 28.03 9.32 6.19
N LYS A 85 28.29 8.74 7.36
CA LYS A 85 29.12 9.37 8.39
C LYS A 85 30.60 9.40 8.01
N GLU A 86 31.03 8.46 7.19
CA GLU A 86 32.46 8.24 6.90
C GLU A 86 32.78 8.30 5.39
N HIS A 87 31.75 8.25 4.55
CA HIS A 87 31.91 8.14 3.10
C HIS A 87 30.92 9.03 2.34
N ASP A 88 31.42 9.75 1.34
CA ASP A 88 30.62 10.62 0.46
C ASP A 88 29.78 9.78 -0.53
N ASP A 89 30.31 8.63 -0.97
CA ASP A 89 29.64 7.76 -1.93
C ASP A 89 29.33 6.40 -1.27
N VAL A 90 28.11 6.26 -0.82
CA VAL A 90 27.63 5.03 -0.13
C VAL A 90 27.43 3.85 -1.09
N THR A 91 27.26 4.12 -2.41
CA THR A 91 26.95 3.08 -3.40
C THR A 91 28.05 2.06 -3.56
N LYS A 92 29.31 2.52 -3.48
CA LYS A 92 30.51 1.66 -3.56
C LYS A 92 30.62 0.65 -2.42
N LEU A 93 29.90 0.89 -1.33
CA LEU A 93 29.93 0.10 -0.11
C LEU A 93 28.62 -0.64 0.14
N GLY A 94 27.76 -0.71 -0.88
CA GLY A 94 26.47 -1.39 -0.83
C GLY A 94 25.41 -0.63 -0.02
N GLY A 95 25.56 0.69 0.12
CA GLY A 95 24.50 1.57 0.60
C GLY A 95 23.58 2.02 -0.54
N ILE A 96 22.37 2.37 -0.22
CA ILE A 96 21.40 2.94 -1.16
C ILE A 96 21.26 4.43 -0.87
N PRO A 97 21.48 5.33 -1.85
CA PRO A 97 21.36 6.77 -1.62
C PRO A 97 19.97 7.16 -1.07
N LEU A 98 19.93 8.14 -0.17
CA LEU A 98 18.67 8.57 0.46
C LEU A 98 17.65 9.09 -0.54
N ASP A 99 18.06 9.74 -1.60
CA ASP A 99 17.19 10.19 -2.70
C ASP A 99 16.52 9.01 -3.42
N THR A 100 17.24 7.89 -3.56
CA THR A 100 16.68 6.66 -4.11
C THR A 100 15.67 6.04 -3.15
N ILE A 101 16.00 5.94 -1.86
CA ILE A 101 15.07 5.46 -0.82
C ILE A 101 13.82 6.34 -0.81
N GLN A 102 13.96 7.66 -0.88
CA GLN A 102 12.84 8.60 -0.90
C GLN A 102 11.93 8.39 -2.13
N ARG A 103 12.50 8.13 -3.31
CA ARG A 103 11.71 7.83 -4.51
C ARG A 103 10.89 6.55 -4.33
N TYR A 104 11.46 5.51 -3.75
CA TYR A 104 10.74 4.27 -3.45
C TYR A 104 9.61 4.48 -2.43
N ILE A 105 9.86 5.26 -1.39
CA ILE A 105 8.82 5.64 -0.43
C ILE A 105 7.67 6.35 -1.14
N ASN A 106 7.97 7.38 -1.93
CA ASN A 106 6.94 8.16 -2.63
C ASN A 106 6.13 7.28 -3.59
N PHE A 107 6.81 6.40 -4.34
CA PHE A 107 6.15 5.49 -5.28
C PHE A 107 5.21 4.53 -4.55
N HIS A 108 5.72 3.76 -3.57
CA HIS A 108 4.91 2.77 -2.87
C HIS A 108 3.80 3.38 -2.02
N TYR A 109 4.04 4.56 -1.45
CA TYR A 109 3.01 5.33 -0.77
C TYR A 109 1.88 5.73 -1.73
N SER A 110 2.22 6.24 -2.91
CA SER A 110 1.23 6.60 -3.93
C SER A 110 0.44 5.40 -4.43
N VAL A 111 1.12 4.27 -4.65
CA VAL A 111 0.47 3.00 -5.06
C VAL A 111 -0.48 2.50 -3.97
N SER A 112 -0.09 2.59 -2.70
CA SER A 112 -0.93 2.19 -1.57
C SER A 112 -2.15 3.11 -1.43
N LEU A 113 -1.99 4.42 -1.59
CA LEU A 113 -3.11 5.36 -1.60
C LEU A 113 -4.08 5.10 -2.76
N ASP A 114 -3.59 4.77 -3.95
CA ASP A 114 -4.44 4.40 -5.07
C ASP A 114 -5.22 3.10 -4.78
N LEU A 115 -4.58 2.12 -4.16
CA LEU A 115 -5.18 0.83 -3.86
C LEU A 115 -6.26 0.89 -2.75
N PHE A 116 -5.99 1.61 -1.66
CA PHE A 116 -6.82 1.61 -0.44
C PHE A 116 -7.38 2.98 -0.08
N GLY A 117 -6.92 4.02 -0.75
CA GLY A 117 -7.13 5.38 -0.34
C GLY A 117 -8.48 5.97 -0.64
N SER A 118 -8.50 7.27 -0.90
CA SER A 118 -9.67 8.07 -1.10
C SER A 118 -10.48 7.67 -2.35
N GLU A 119 -11.62 8.27 -2.50
CA GLU A 119 -12.50 8.11 -3.66
C GLU A 119 -11.91 8.60 -4.97
N GLU A 120 -10.83 9.33 -4.90
CA GLU A 120 -10.05 9.77 -6.06
C GLU A 120 -9.14 8.67 -6.61
N SER A 121 -8.96 7.56 -5.87
CA SER A 121 -8.20 6.42 -6.39
C SER A 121 -8.93 5.81 -7.59
N THR A 122 -8.17 5.37 -8.59
CA THR A 122 -8.70 4.78 -9.82
C THR A 122 -9.59 3.58 -9.55
N ASN A 123 -9.19 2.74 -8.57
CA ASN A 123 -9.94 1.55 -8.18
C ASN A 123 -11.20 1.88 -7.38
N ALA A 124 -11.09 2.76 -6.39
CA ALA A 124 -12.23 3.14 -5.56
C ALA A 124 -13.31 3.84 -6.39
N ALA A 125 -12.93 4.77 -7.26
CA ALA A 125 -13.85 5.47 -8.16
C ALA A 125 -14.56 4.49 -9.12
N SER A 126 -13.84 3.53 -9.69
CA SER A 126 -14.42 2.52 -10.59
C SER A 126 -15.41 1.61 -9.86
N PHE A 127 -15.07 1.11 -8.68
CA PHE A 127 -15.97 0.25 -7.90
C PHE A 127 -17.21 1.00 -7.42
N PHE A 128 -17.05 2.24 -6.98
CA PHE A 128 -18.17 3.07 -6.59
C PHE A 128 -19.12 3.35 -7.77
N ALA A 129 -18.58 3.76 -8.93
CA ALA A 129 -19.38 4.02 -10.13
C ALA A 129 -20.16 2.80 -10.62
N ASN A 130 -19.66 1.59 -10.38
CA ASN A 130 -20.31 0.33 -10.72
C ASN A 130 -21.22 -0.22 -9.60
N GLY A 131 -21.41 0.51 -8.50
CA GLY A 131 -22.22 0.09 -7.36
C GLY A 131 -21.65 -1.13 -6.61
N LEU A 132 -20.38 -1.44 -6.77
CA LEU A 132 -19.72 -2.59 -6.15
C LEU A 132 -19.09 -2.27 -4.79
N LYS A 133 -19.01 -1.00 -4.44
CA LYS A 133 -18.43 -0.51 -3.20
C LYS A 133 -19.34 0.51 -2.55
N GLY A 134 -19.80 0.23 -1.35
CA GLY A 134 -20.41 1.21 -0.46
C GLY A 134 -19.36 2.02 0.29
N ARG A 135 -19.78 3.11 0.90
CA ARG A 135 -18.94 3.96 1.75
C ARG A 135 -19.21 3.68 3.22
N TYR A 136 -18.19 3.70 4.03
CA TYR A 136 -18.37 3.60 5.47
C TYR A 136 -19.21 4.78 5.98
N LYS A 137 -20.31 4.47 6.70
CA LYS A 137 -21.26 5.47 7.20
C LYS A 137 -21.85 6.37 6.10
N GLU A 138 -22.18 5.82 4.97
CA GLU A 138 -22.70 6.54 3.80
C GLU A 138 -23.89 7.44 4.14
N GLU A 139 -24.80 6.95 4.99
CA GLU A 139 -25.97 7.72 5.43
C GLU A 139 -25.63 8.95 6.28
N THR A 140 -24.42 9.03 6.83
CA THR A 140 -23.95 10.17 7.63
C THR A 140 -23.15 11.18 6.83
N ILE A 141 -22.71 10.82 5.61
CA ILE A 141 -21.95 11.68 4.70
C ILE A 141 -22.96 12.47 3.87
N LYS A 142 -23.42 13.60 4.43
CA LYS A 142 -24.46 14.43 3.81
C LYS A 142 -24.00 15.21 2.57
N ASP A 143 -22.70 15.41 2.40
CA ASP A 143 -22.13 16.35 1.46
C ASP A 143 -21.04 15.75 0.59
N ASP A 144 -21.26 14.54 0.11
CA ASP A 144 -20.34 13.82 -0.79
C ASP A 144 -19.94 14.62 -2.04
N HIS A 145 -20.87 15.44 -2.55
CA HIS A 145 -20.60 16.34 -3.66
C HIS A 145 -19.59 17.44 -3.31
N ILE A 146 -19.43 17.79 -2.03
CA ILE A 146 -18.42 18.76 -1.60
C ILE A 146 -17.01 18.17 -1.73
N LEU A 147 -16.83 16.88 -1.46
CA LEU A 147 -15.54 16.20 -1.64
C LEU A 147 -15.14 16.12 -3.12
N THR A 148 -16.11 15.97 -4.01
CA THR A 148 -15.86 15.94 -5.46
C THR A 148 -15.69 17.33 -6.07
N THR A 149 -16.29 18.37 -5.47
CA THR A 149 -16.22 19.74 -5.98
C THR A 149 -15.14 20.59 -5.33
N ASN A 150 -14.69 20.20 -4.15
CA ASN A 150 -13.57 20.84 -3.45
C ASN A 150 -12.47 19.81 -3.21
N PRO A 151 -11.57 19.60 -4.18
CA PRO A 151 -10.42 18.72 -3.96
C PRO A 151 -9.63 19.20 -2.74
N PRO A 152 -9.07 18.29 -1.94
CA PRO A 152 -8.27 18.65 -0.78
C PRO A 152 -7.21 19.66 -1.17
N GLN A 153 -7.14 20.77 -0.44
CA GLN A 153 -6.12 21.79 -0.67
C GLN A 153 -4.74 21.13 -0.52
N PRO A 154 -3.81 21.35 -1.45
CA PRO A 154 -2.46 20.82 -1.31
C PRO A 154 -1.83 21.41 -0.03
N GLY A 155 -1.61 20.58 0.98
CA GLY A 155 -0.93 21.02 2.21
C GLY A 155 -1.64 20.66 3.53
N LEU A 156 -2.66 19.80 3.53
CA LEU A 156 -3.19 19.19 4.74
C LEU A 156 -2.83 17.71 4.82
#